data_c4dd9d249b9555fa2ff7b8fd8c94258c
#
_entry.id   c4dd9d249b9555fa2ff7b8fd8c94258c
#
_cell.length_a   1.000
_cell.length_b   1.000
_cell.length_c   1.000
_cell.angle_alpha   90.00
_cell.angle_beta   90.00
_cell.angle_gamma   90.00
#
_symmetry.space_group_name_H-M   'P 1'
#
loop_
_entity.id
_entity.type
_entity.pdbx_description
1 polymer ?
#
loop_
_entity_poly.entity_id
_entity_poly.type
_entity_poly.pdbx_seq_one_letter_code
_entity_poly.pdbx_strand_id
1 'polypeptide(L)'
;MSQLSSRARVELAKAALSRIGLESPELRPYQDEPAQMPSGTVGKDGYLRLEFADRGDRSVMAFMDRRVPFLVQRALYWDEAMPQMPCIFIITTTGCVLQGDRMALEIEVGKNAQAHVTTQSATKVHMMNANYASQLQDIVVEEGGYLEYMPDPDRKSV
;
A
#
# COMPACT_ATOMS: atom_id res chain seq x y z
N MET A 1 -5.60 21.75 6.96
CA MET A 1 -5.00 20.43 7.13
C MET A 1 -3.52 20.60 7.47
N SER A 2 -3.10 20.15 8.65
CA SER A 2 -1.70 20.24 9.07
C SER A 2 -0.87 19.23 8.26
N GLN A 3 0.09 19.71 7.49
CA GLN A 3 1.06 18.81 6.84
C GLN A 3 1.90 18.17 7.94
N LEU A 4 1.88 16.85 8.01
CA LEU A 4 2.75 16.11 8.89
C LEU A 4 4.21 16.45 8.62
N SER A 5 4.97 16.69 9.68
CA SER A 5 6.41 16.92 9.54
C SER A 5 7.11 15.68 8.95
N SER A 6 8.24 15.89 8.29
CA SER A 6 9.05 14.78 7.74
C SER A 6 9.37 13.72 8.78
N ARG A 7 9.63 14.11 10.03
CA ARG A 7 9.88 13.22 11.17
C ARG A 7 8.64 12.39 11.51
N ALA A 8 7.46 13.02 11.56
CA ALA A 8 6.20 12.31 11.85
C ALA A 8 5.89 11.24 10.79
N ARG A 9 6.14 11.54 9.50
CA ARG A 9 5.98 10.56 8.41
C ARG A 9 6.92 9.36 8.58
N VAL A 10 8.16 9.59 8.96
CA VAL A 10 9.13 8.51 9.22
C VAL A 10 8.66 7.61 10.35
N GLU A 11 8.15 8.18 11.43
CA GLU A 11 7.67 7.39 12.57
C GLU A 11 6.40 6.59 12.24
N LEU A 12 5.47 7.16 11.48
CA LEU A 12 4.28 6.43 10.98
C LEU A 12 4.68 5.21 10.15
N ALA A 13 5.57 5.40 9.19
CA ALA A 13 6.02 4.29 8.35
C ALA A 13 6.76 3.21 9.16
N LYS A 14 7.59 3.59 10.13
CA LYS A 14 8.25 2.63 11.01
C LYS A 14 7.24 1.86 11.87
N ALA A 15 6.23 2.54 12.41
CA ALA A 15 5.19 1.90 13.20
C ALA A 15 4.41 0.88 12.38
N ALA A 16 4.01 1.23 11.14
CA ALA A 16 3.33 0.32 10.25
C ALA A 16 4.19 -0.91 9.90
N LEU A 17 5.45 -0.69 9.54
CA LEU A 17 6.38 -1.76 9.17
C LEU A 17 6.73 -2.67 10.35
N SER A 18 6.76 -2.16 11.58
CA SER A 18 7.04 -2.96 12.77
C SER A 18 5.95 -3.98 13.10
N ARG A 19 4.73 -3.79 12.59
CA ARG A 19 3.60 -4.73 12.77
C ARG A 19 3.70 -5.95 11.83
N ILE A 20 4.50 -5.87 10.78
CA ILE A 20 4.60 -6.94 9.77
C ILE A 20 5.23 -8.19 10.38
N GLY A 21 4.54 -9.32 10.25
CA GLY A 21 4.94 -10.61 10.79
C GLY A 21 4.63 -10.82 12.27
N LEU A 22 4.37 -9.79 13.04
CA LEU A 22 4.06 -9.92 14.47
C LEU A 22 2.62 -10.38 14.72
N GLU A 23 1.69 -9.98 13.87
CA GLU A 23 0.27 -10.26 14.03
C GLU A 23 -0.18 -11.53 13.32
N SER A 24 0.63 -12.07 12.42
CA SER A 24 0.29 -13.27 11.64
C SER A 24 0.93 -14.53 12.25
N PRO A 25 0.13 -15.45 12.82
CA PRO A 25 0.65 -16.71 13.37
C PRO A 25 1.40 -17.55 12.33
N GLU A 26 1.00 -17.47 11.07
CA GLU A 26 1.58 -18.22 9.95
C GLU A 26 3.03 -17.79 9.66
N LEU A 27 3.39 -16.55 9.98
CA LEU A 27 4.72 -16.00 9.75
C LEU A 27 5.68 -16.22 10.93
N ARG A 28 5.18 -16.63 12.09
CA ARG A 28 6.02 -16.88 13.28
C ARG A 28 7.18 -17.84 13.04
N PRO A 29 7.02 -18.96 12.30
CA PRO A 29 8.12 -19.88 12.05
C PRO A 29 9.28 -19.28 11.24
N TYR A 30 9.05 -18.16 10.57
CA TYR A 30 10.01 -17.49 9.69
C TYR A 30 10.62 -16.23 10.29
N GLN A 31 10.31 -15.89 11.55
CA GLN A 31 10.75 -14.63 12.17
C GLN A 31 12.27 -14.56 12.37
N ASP A 32 12.91 -15.70 12.55
CA ASP A 32 14.37 -15.79 12.74
C ASP A 32 15.13 -15.83 11.42
N GLU A 33 14.45 -15.89 10.29
CA GLU A 33 15.10 -15.87 8.99
C GLU A 33 15.57 -14.45 8.63
N PRO A 34 16.74 -14.30 7.95
CA PRO A 34 17.23 -12.99 7.57
C PRO A 34 16.24 -12.27 6.64
N ALA A 35 15.90 -11.04 6.95
CA ALA A 35 14.98 -10.23 6.16
C ALA A 35 15.51 -9.90 4.76
N GLN A 36 16.83 -9.93 4.59
CA GLN A 36 17.50 -9.61 3.32
C GLN A 36 18.61 -10.58 3.03
N MET A 37 18.87 -10.82 1.75
CA MET A 37 20.07 -11.53 1.30
C MET A 37 21.33 -10.66 1.51
N PRO A 38 22.48 -11.25 1.81
CA PRO A 38 23.70 -10.51 2.18
C PRO A 38 24.24 -9.56 1.12
N SER A 39 23.94 -9.72 -0.11
CA SER A 39 24.42 -8.80 -1.14
C SER A 39 23.33 -8.39 -2.12
N GLY A 40 23.07 -7.14 -2.18
CA GLY A 40 22.51 -6.54 -3.33
C GLY A 40 21.03 -6.64 -3.46
N THR A 41 20.26 -6.46 -2.39
CA THR A 41 19.03 -5.85 -2.70
C THR A 41 17.75 -6.63 -2.76
N VAL A 42 17.72 -7.79 -2.25
CA VAL A 42 16.45 -8.50 -2.12
C VAL A 42 15.84 -8.15 -0.78
N GLY A 43 14.58 -7.86 -0.76
CA GLY A 43 13.88 -7.42 0.44
C GLY A 43 13.89 -5.90 0.62
N LYS A 44 12.72 -5.31 0.54
CA LYS A 44 12.48 -3.88 0.68
C LYS A 44 11.46 -3.64 1.78
N ASP A 45 11.69 -2.59 2.55
CA ASP A 45 10.70 -2.07 3.48
C ASP A 45 9.87 -1.01 2.76
N GLY A 46 8.79 -1.46 2.10
CA GLY A 46 7.89 -0.59 1.33
C GLY A 46 6.77 -0.02 2.19
N TYR A 47 6.44 1.24 1.98
CA TYR A 47 5.35 1.90 2.67
C TYR A 47 4.52 2.75 1.72
N LEU A 48 3.20 2.69 1.86
CA LEU A 48 2.27 3.56 1.18
C LEU A 48 1.12 3.93 2.10
N ARG A 49 0.88 5.22 2.27
CA ARG A 49 -0.31 5.76 2.93
C ARG A 49 -1.04 6.69 1.99
N LEU A 50 -2.33 6.46 1.84
CA LEU A 50 -3.26 7.27 1.04
C LEU A 50 -4.39 7.74 1.95
N GLU A 51 -4.71 9.04 1.92
CA GLU A 51 -5.87 9.58 2.61
C GLU A 51 -6.76 10.31 1.61
N PHE A 52 -8.04 10.03 1.66
CA PHE A 52 -9.04 10.66 0.80
C PHE A 52 -9.99 11.52 1.63
N ALA A 53 -10.36 12.66 1.09
CA ALA A 53 -11.28 13.60 1.74
C ALA A 53 -12.32 14.11 0.74
N ASP A 54 -13.53 14.26 1.21
CA ASP A 54 -14.59 14.99 0.49
C ASP A 54 -14.29 16.49 0.48
N ARG A 55 -14.49 17.13 -0.68
CA ARG A 55 -14.37 18.57 -0.88
C ARG A 55 -15.71 19.22 -1.24
N GLY A 56 -16.80 18.46 -1.16
CA GLY A 56 -18.15 18.89 -1.47
C GLY A 56 -18.53 18.68 -2.93
N ASP A 57 -17.70 19.08 -3.88
CA ASP A 57 -17.90 18.84 -5.31
C ASP A 57 -17.32 17.50 -5.78
N ARG A 58 -16.29 17.03 -5.11
CA ARG A 58 -15.64 15.74 -5.37
C ARG A 58 -14.75 15.31 -4.23
N SER A 59 -14.43 14.03 -4.21
CA SER A 59 -13.39 13.49 -3.35
C SER A 59 -12.00 13.72 -3.95
N VAL A 60 -11.01 13.89 -3.10
CA VAL A 60 -9.62 14.12 -3.52
C VAL A 60 -8.67 13.25 -2.69
N MET A 61 -7.55 12.87 -3.27
CA MET A 61 -6.43 12.34 -2.51
C MET A 61 -5.80 13.51 -1.73
N ALA A 62 -6.11 13.58 -0.44
CA ALA A 62 -5.73 14.68 0.44
C ALA A 62 -4.31 14.55 0.98
N PHE A 63 -3.85 13.31 1.12
CA PHE A 63 -2.51 12.99 1.61
C PHE A 63 -1.96 11.75 0.90
N MET A 64 -0.65 11.75 0.67
CA MET A 64 0.11 10.61 0.20
C MET A 64 1.49 10.63 0.85
N ASP A 65 1.90 9.49 1.41
CA ASP A 65 3.28 9.19 1.74
C ASP A 65 3.65 7.84 1.14
N ARG A 66 4.78 7.78 0.45
CA ARG A 66 5.19 6.57 -0.26
C ARG A 66 6.68 6.35 -0.15
N ARG A 67 7.04 5.08 -0.07
CA ARG A 67 8.44 4.60 -0.16
C ARG A 67 8.51 3.48 -1.17
N VAL A 68 9.66 3.35 -1.82
CA VAL A 68 9.95 2.23 -2.72
C VAL A 68 9.62 0.90 -2.02
N PRO A 69 8.98 -0.06 -2.70
CA PRO A 69 8.76 -0.10 -4.15
C PRO A 69 7.45 0.57 -4.65
N PHE A 70 6.67 1.20 -3.79
CA PHE A 70 5.42 1.79 -4.20
C PHE A 70 5.61 3.11 -4.96
N LEU A 71 4.90 3.22 -6.06
CA LEU A 71 4.71 4.44 -6.83
C LEU A 71 3.21 4.66 -7.03
N VAL A 72 2.77 5.89 -6.86
CA VAL A 72 1.39 6.30 -7.10
C VAL A 72 1.41 7.48 -8.04
N GLN A 73 0.59 7.42 -9.06
CA GLN A 73 0.42 8.50 -10.02
C GLN A 73 -0.63 9.50 -9.54
N ARG A 74 -0.80 10.56 -10.32
CA ARG A 74 -1.86 11.55 -10.09
C ARG A 74 -3.22 10.87 -10.16
N ALA A 75 -4.14 11.28 -9.29
CA ALA A 75 -5.53 10.85 -9.31
C ALA A 75 -6.19 11.16 -10.66
N LEU A 76 -6.90 10.19 -11.21
CA LEU A 76 -7.69 10.31 -12.41
C LEU A 76 -9.18 10.35 -12.03
N TYR A 77 -9.99 11.06 -12.82
CA TYR A 77 -11.43 11.16 -12.66
C TYR A 77 -12.04 10.78 -14.01
N TRP A 78 -12.24 9.49 -14.23
CA TRP A 78 -12.59 8.95 -15.54
C TRP A 78 -13.88 8.15 -15.55
N ASP A 79 -14.40 7.80 -14.37
CA ASP A 79 -15.65 7.07 -14.26
C ASP A 79 -16.82 8.02 -14.53
N GLU A 80 -17.52 7.80 -15.65
CA GLU A 80 -18.68 8.60 -16.06
C GLU A 80 -19.86 8.44 -15.10
N ALA A 81 -19.97 7.29 -14.41
CA ALA A 81 -21.02 7.05 -13.42
C ALA A 81 -20.71 7.70 -12.07
N MET A 82 -19.42 7.87 -11.76
CA MET A 82 -18.93 8.46 -10.49
C MET A 82 -17.84 9.51 -10.76
N PRO A 83 -18.15 10.60 -11.48
CA PRO A 83 -17.15 11.57 -11.94
C PRO A 83 -16.44 12.33 -10.81
N GLN A 84 -16.98 12.29 -9.60
CA GLN A 84 -16.39 12.90 -8.40
C GLN A 84 -15.42 11.96 -7.65
N MET A 85 -15.33 10.68 -8.05
CA MET A 85 -14.49 9.68 -7.39
C MET A 85 -13.10 9.62 -8.01
N PRO A 86 -12.01 9.86 -7.24
CA PRO A 86 -10.65 9.71 -7.74
C PRO A 86 -10.31 8.23 -7.93
N CYS A 87 -9.72 7.92 -9.08
CA CYS A 87 -9.13 6.63 -9.37
C CYS A 87 -7.61 6.71 -9.20
N ILE A 88 -7.05 5.82 -8.38
CA ILE A 88 -5.64 5.75 -8.04
C ILE A 88 -5.06 4.42 -8.51
N PHE A 89 -3.95 4.49 -9.25
CA PHE A 89 -3.16 3.32 -9.63
C PHE A 89 -1.93 3.20 -8.74
N ILE A 90 -1.84 2.08 -8.04
CA ILE A 90 -0.64 1.69 -7.31
C ILE A 90 0.26 0.89 -8.26
N ILE A 91 1.51 1.30 -8.37
CA ILE A 91 2.53 0.68 -9.21
C ILE A 91 3.62 0.16 -8.29
N THR A 92 4.06 -1.07 -8.50
CA THR A 92 5.22 -1.63 -7.82
C THR A 92 6.43 -1.58 -8.74
N THR A 93 7.41 -0.75 -8.41
CA THR A 93 8.57 -0.45 -9.28
C THR A 93 9.56 -1.61 -9.43
N THR A 94 9.51 -2.59 -8.53
CA THR A 94 10.34 -3.81 -8.60
C THR A 94 9.78 -4.86 -9.57
N GLY A 95 8.58 -4.66 -10.09
CA GLY A 95 7.92 -5.57 -11.02
C GLY A 95 7.40 -6.87 -10.39
N CYS A 96 7.88 -7.27 -9.23
CA CYS A 96 7.42 -8.44 -8.48
C CYS A 96 7.70 -8.28 -6.98
N VAL A 97 7.05 -9.13 -6.19
CA VAL A 97 7.36 -9.31 -4.75
C VAL A 97 8.54 -10.26 -4.64
N LEU A 98 9.55 -9.84 -3.92
CA LEU A 98 10.81 -10.55 -3.75
C LEU A 98 10.96 -11.10 -2.34
N GLN A 99 11.80 -12.10 -2.20
CA GLN A 99 12.20 -12.64 -0.91
C GLN A 99 12.67 -11.53 0.04
N GLY A 100 12.14 -11.53 1.26
CA GLY A 100 12.46 -10.53 2.27
C GLY A 100 11.70 -9.20 2.18
N ASP A 101 10.84 -9.01 1.18
CA ASP A 101 10.01 -7.80 1.10
C ASP A 101 9.05 -7.70 2.31
N ARG A 102 9.03 -6.53 2.92
CA ARG A 102 8.10 -6.13 3.99
C ARG A 102 7.38 -4.87 3.54
N MET A 103 6.10 -4.98 3.32
CA MET A 103 5.32 -3.88 2.76
C MET A 103 4.12 -3.55 3.64
N ALA A 104 3.89 -2.27 3.88
CA ALA A 104 2.70 -1.79 4.57
C ALA A 104 1.95 -0.82 3.66
N LEU A 105 0.65 -1.05 3.54
CA LEU A 105 -0.29 -0.21 2.79
C LEU A 105 -1.38 0.25 3.74
N GLU A 106 -1.55 1.54 3.87
CA GLU A 106 -2.60 2.17 4.65
C GLU A 106 -3.49 3.01 3.73
N ILE A 107 -4.80 2.78 3.77
CA ILE A 107 -5.79 3.55 3.03
C ILE A 107 -6.82 4.09 4.01
N GLU A 108 -6.99 5.39 4.03
CA GLU A 108 -8.00 6.05 4.85
C GLU A 108 -8.96 6.84 3.95
N VAL A 109 -10.23 6.50 4.02
CA VAL A 109 -11.30 7.22 3.32
C VAL A 109 -12.10 7.97 4.37
N GLY A 110 -11.94 9.27 4.38
CA GLY A 110 -12.61 10.16 5.33
C GLY A 110 -14.11 10.23 5.11
N LYS A 111 -14.78 10.89 6.03
CA LYS A 111 -16.24 11.03 6.04
C LYS A 111 -16.79 11.54 4.70
N ASN A 112 -17.78 10.81 4.15
CA ASN A 112 -18.43 11.05 2.86
C ASN A 112 -17.48 11.05 1.65
N ALA A 113 -16.20 10.74 1.82
CA ALA A 113 -15.27 10.65 0.71
C ALA A 113 -15.46 9.34 -0.08
N GLN A 114 -15.03 9.37 -1.34
CA GLN A 114 -15.07 8.22 -2.24
C GLN A 114 -13.69 8.01 -2.84
N ALA A 115 -13.30 6.76 -3.09
CA ALA A 115 -12.07 6.44 -3.78
C ALA A 115 -12.15 5.10 -4.50
N HIS A 116 -11.54 5.04 -5.68
CA HIS A 116 -11.21 3.80 -6.37
C HIS A 116 -9.69 3.62 -6.34
N VAL A 117 -9.23 2.52 -5.78
CA VAL A 117 -7.81 2.19 -5.68
C VAL A 117 -7.57 0.82 -6.31
N THR A 118 -6.68 0.79 -7.28
CA THR A 118 -6.34 -0.42 -8.03
C THR A 118 -4.83 -0.53 -8.24
N THR A 119 -4.37 -1.63 -8.80
CA THR A 119 -2.98 -1.83 -9.21
C THR A 119 -2.83 -1.72 -10.71
N GLN A 120 -1.67 -1.30 -11.19
CA GLN A 120 -1.40 -1.19 -12.63
C GLN A 120 -1.36 -2.55 -13.32
N SER A 121 -0.97 -3.60 -12.61
CA SER A 121 -0.85 -4.96 -13.14
C SER A 121 -0.97 -5.98 -12.03
N ALA A 122 -1.16 -7.24 -12.41
CA ALA A 122 -1.15 -8.38 -11.50
C ALA A 122 0.12 -8.42 -10.64
N THR A 123 -0.05 -8.71 -9.37
CA THR A 123 1.07 -8.91 -8.45
C THR A 123 1.80 -10.20 -8.79
N LYS A 124 3.03 -10.07 -9.26
CA LYS A 124 3.93 -11.21 -9.48
C LYS A 124 4.66 -11.52 -8.19
N VAL A 125 4.77 -12.80 -7.85
CA VAL A 125 5.52 -13.27 -6.69
C VAL A 125 6.66 -14.14 -7.19
N HIS A 126 7.89 -13.75 -6.85
CA HIS A 126 9.07 -14.53 -7.18
C HIS A 126 9.24 -15.72 -6.25
N MET A 127 9.85 -16.80 -6.72
CA MET A 127 10.18 -17.95 -5.88
C MET A 127 11.10 -17.53 -4.72
N MET A 128 10.84 -18.05 -3.54
CA MET A 128 11.59 -17.75 -2.32
C MET A 128 12.23 -19.02 -1.79
N ASN A 129 13.56 -19.03 -1.69
CA ASN A 129 14.31 -20.21 -1.23
C ASN A 129 14.48 -20.23 0.30
N ALA A 130 14.54 -19.06 0.91
CA ALA A 130 14.62 -18.87 2.35
C ALA A 130 13.91 -17.55 2.68
N ASN A 131 13.35 -17.42 3.89
CA ASN A 131 12.60 -16.23 4.23
C ASN A 131 11.28 -16.08 3.45
N TYR A 132 10.54 -15.05 3.73
CA TYR A 132 9.21 -14.77 3.20
C TYR A 132 9.09 -13.30 2.79
N ALA A 133 8.09 -13.00 1.99
CA ALA A 133 7.60 -11.63 1.81
C ALA A 133 6.24 -11.47 2.49
N SER A 134 5.97 -10.30 2.99
CA SER A 134 4.67 -9.99 3.59
C SER A 134 4.20 -8.59 3.24
N GLN A 135 2.89 -8.44 3.15
CA GLN A 135 2.23 -7.15 2.96
C GLN A 135 1.08 -7.03 3.96
N LEU A 136 1.19 -6.03 4.83
CA LEU A 136 0.11 -5.60 5.70
C LEU A 136 -0.76 -4.59 4.93
N GLN A 137 -2.08 -4.76 5.00
CA GLN A 137 -3.03 -3.80 4.45
C GLN A 137 -3.96 -3.34 5.57
N ASP A 138 -3.97 -2.05 5.83
CA ASP A 138 -4.79 -1.43 6.86
C ASP A 138 -5.72 -0.42 6.18
N ILE A 139 -7.03 -0.71 6.24
CA ILE A 139 -8.04 0.06 5.51
C ILE A 139 -9.07 0.58 6.49
N VAL A 140 -9.23 1.88 6.52
CA VAL A 140 -10.23 2.58 7.34
C VAL A 140 -11.16 3.36 6.43
N VAL A 141 -12.46 3.13 6.57
CA VAL A 141 -13.50 3.89 5.86
C VAL A 141 -14.41 4.50 6.90
N GLU A 142 -14.46 5.83 6.96
CA GLU A 142 -15.30 6.57 7.89
C GLU A 142 -16.77 6.59 7.45
N GLU A 143 -17.62 7.14 8.30
CA GLU A 143 -19.06 7.26 8.09
C GLU A 143 -19.40 7.92 6.74
N GLY A 144 -20.22 7.25 5.93
CA GLY A 144 -20.60 7.70 4.60
C GLY A 144 -19.49 7.61 3.55
N GLY A 145 -18.30 7.14 3.93
CA GLY A 145 -17.21 6.88 3.01
C GLY A 145 -17.46 5.67 2.10
N TYR A 146 -16.86 5.68 0.91
CA TYR A 146 -16.96 4.59 -0.06
C TYR A 146 -15.58 4.28 -0.65
N LEU A 147 -15.19 3.01 -0.64
CA LEU A 147 -13.92 2.54 -1.21
C LEU A 147 -14.16 1.35 -2.14
N GLU A 148 -13.69 1.47 -3.36
CA GLU A 148 -13.43 0.34 -4.24
C GLU A 148 -11.94 0.03 -4.20
N TYR A 149 -11.56 -1.02 -3.48
CA TYR A 149 -10.19 -1.53 -3.49
C TYR A 149 -10.11 -2.79 -4.34
N MET A 150 -9.64 -2.63 -5.56
CA MET A 150 -9.66 -3.66 -6.60
C MET A 150 -8.24 -3.92 -7.14
N PRO A 151 -7.36 -4.55 -6.36
CA PRO A 151 -6.08 -5.01 -6.90
C PRO A 151 -6.32 -6.09 -7.95
N ASP A 152 -5.47 -6.14 -8.99
CA ASP A 152 -5.59 -7.13 -10.05
C ASP A 152 -5.51 -8.55 -9.45
N PRO A 153 -6.54 -9.41 -9.66
CA PRO A 153 -6.64 -10.72 -9.02
C PRO A 153 -5.67 -11.77 -9.61
N ASP A 154 -5.06 -11.51 -10.76
CA ASP A 154 -4.19 -12.47 -11.46
C ASP A 154 -2.81 -12.54 -10.78
N ARG A 155 -2.69 -13.41 -9.78
CA ARG A 155 -1.41 -13.72 -9.14
C ARG A 155 -0.63 -14.73 -9.98
N LYS A 156 0.52 -14.31 -10.50
CA LYS A 156 1.44 -15.20 -11.23
C LYS A 156 2.66 -15.49 -10.36
N SER A 157 2.89 -16.76 -10.09
CA SER A 157 4.16 -17.25 -9.55
C SER A 157 5.18 -17.38 -10.69
N VAL A 158 6.35 -16.83 -10.54
CA VAL A 158 7.47 -16.88 -11.50
C VAL A 158 8.73 -17.38 -10.79
#